data_ab7262bb5db76ab45d3c7afc1a303904
#
_entry.id   ab7262bb5db76ab45d3c7afc1a303904
#
_cell.length_a   1.000
_cell.length_b   1.000
_cell.length_c   1.000
_cell.angle_alpha   90.00
_cell.angle_beta   90.00
_cell.angle_gamma   90.00
#
_symmetry.space_group_name_H-M   'P 1'
#
loop_
_entity.id
_entity.type
_entity.pdbx_description
1 polymer ?
#
loop_
_entity_poly.entity_id
_entity_poly.type
_entity_poly.pdbx_seq_one_letter_code
_entity_poly.pdbx_strand_id
1 'polypeptide(L)'
;MESKIMNIDFNKNNDGLVPAIVQDATTKNVLMLGYMNQDAYKKTVDSRKVTFFSRTKKRLWTKGEESGNFLNLVDIKLDCDNDTLLVMVNPVGPTCHKGTDTCWGEENNSSFGFLSELENIIQNRKEQAEGKVEIPEGTKPSYVSSLFKSGINKVAQKVGEEAVEVVIEAKDDNDQLFKDESADLLFHYLILLQAKGFKLQDIVNVLKSRH
;
A
#
# COMPACT_ATOMS: atom_id res chain seq x y z
N MET A 1 -10.27 -17.41 0.48
CA MET A 1 -11.03 -16.17 0.16
C MET A 1 -11.90 -16.49 -1.03
N GLU A 2 -13.20 -16.53 -0.84
CA GLU A 2 -14.14 -16.68 -1.97
C GLU A 2 -13.98 -15.47 -2.89
N SER A 3 -13.75 -15.73 -4.18
CA SER A 3 -13.69 -14.68 -5.21
C SER A 3 -15.06 -14.02 -5.29
N LYS A 4 -15.19 -12.82 -4.75
CA LYS A 4 -16.40 -12.01 -4.90
C LYS A 4 -16.61 -11.80 -6.41
N ILE A 5 -17.56 -12.48 -7.00
CA ILE A 5 -17.92 -12.28 -8.42
C ILE A 5 -18.40 -10.84 -8.54
N MET A 6 -17.60 -9.99 -9.19
CA MET A 6 -18.00 -8.61 -9.46
C MET A 6 -18.94 -8.59 -10.68
N ASN A 7 -20.00 -7.81 -10.57
CA ASN A 7 -20.95 -7.61 -11.68
C ASN A 7 -20.44 -6.47 -12.59
N ILE A 8 -19.42 -6.79 -13.40
CA ILE A 8 -18.79 -5.83 -14.32
C ILE A 8 -19.65 -5.74 -15.57
N ASP A 9 -19.99 -4.52 -16.00
CA ASP A 9 -20.74 -4.28 -17.22
C ASP A 9 -19.82 -4.13 -18.46
N PHE A 10 -19.40 -5.27 -18.99
CA PHE A 10 -18.61 -5.30 -20.23
C PHE A 10 -19.39 -4.86 -21.47
N ASN A 11 -20.71 -4.73 -21.40
CA ASN A 11 -21.55 -4.38 -22.55
C ASN A 11 -21.80 -2.87 -22.65
N LYS A 12 -21.42 -2.10 -21.65
CA LYS A 12 -21.61 -0.64 -21.65
C LYS A 12 -20.85 0.04 -22.78
N ASN A 13 -19.69 -0.49 -23.15
CA ASN A 13 -18.93 -0.07 -24.32
C ASN A 13 -19.13 -1.07 -25.49
N ASN A 14 -19.27 -0.55 -26.69
CA ASN A 14 -19.55 -1.36 -27.90
C ASN A 14 -18.44 -2.39 -28.24
N ASP A 15 -17.23 -2.22 -27.70
CA ASP A 15 -16.09 -3.12 -27.91
C ASP A 15 -15.97 -4.22 -26.85
N GLY A 16 -16.85 -4.25 -25.86
CA GLY A 16 -16.84 -5.23 -24.78
C GLY A 16 -15.66 -5.08 -23.83
N LEU A 17 -15.06 -3.89 -23.76
CA LEU A 17 -13.88 -3.62 -22.96
C LEU A 17 -14.19 -2.61 -21.85
N VAL A 18 -13.65 -2.87 -20.68
CA VAL A 18 -13.62 -1.92 -19.56
C VAL A 18 -12.18 -1.42 -19.32
N PRO A 19 -12.00 -0.12 -19.03
CA PRO A 19 -10.72 0.39 -18.61
C PRO A 19 -10.32 -0.23 -17.26
N ALA A 20 -9.02 -0.52 -17.12
CA ALA A 20 -8.41 -1.03 -15.90
C ALA A 20 -7.26 -0.09 -15.51
N ILE A 21 -7.50 0.73 -14.50
CA ILE A 21 -6.51 1.61 -13.89
C ILE A 21 -5.68 0.75 -12.96
N VAL A 22 -4.37 0.67 -13.22
CA VAL A 22 -3.45 -0.12 -12.39
C VAL A 22 -2.75 0.79 -11.42
N GLN A 23 -2.88 0.47 -10.13
CA GLN A 23 -2.31 1.22 -9.02
C GLN A 23 -1.41 0.31 -8.18
N ASP A 24 -0.24 0.81 -7.80
CA ASP A 24 0.59 0.13 -6.81
C ASP A 24 -0.15 0.08 -5.46
N ALA A 25 -0.19 -1.10 -4.84
CA ALA A 25 -0.91 -1.32 -3.59
C ALA A 25 -0.24 -0.61 -2.40
N THR A 26 1.08 -0.39 -2.46
CA THR A 26 1.90 0.23 -1.41
C THR A 26 2.01 1.74 -1.61
N THR A 27 2.55 2.16 -2.76
CA THR A 27 2.83 3.59 -3.02
C THR A 27 1.59 4.40 -3.36
N LYS A 28 0.51 3.74 -3.80
CA LYS A 28 -0.71 4.33 -4.35
C LYS A 28 -0.53 5.10 -5.66
N ASN A 29 0.64 5.01 -6.28
CA ASN A 29 0.87 5.59 -7.58
C ASN A 29 0.11 4.82 -8.67
N VAL A 30 -0.44 5.55 -9.63
CA VAL A 30 -1.02 4.93 -10.83
C VAL A 30 0.11 4.53 -11.76
N LEU A 31 0.20 3.25 -12.09
CA LEU A 31 1.30 2.67 -12.88
C LEU A 31 1.03 2.69 -14.38
N MET A 32 -0.19 2.37 -14.77
CA MET A 32 -0.63 2.31 -16.16
C MET A 32 -2.15 2.23 -16.28
N LEU A 33 -2.64 2.41 -17.50
CA LEU A 33 -3.99 2.08 -17.91
C LEU A 33 -3.93 0.93 -18.93
N GLY A 34 -4.77 -0.08 -18.75
CA GLY A 34 -5.03 -1.12 -19.72
C GLY A 34 -6.52 -1.32 -19.96
N TYR A 35 -6.87 -2.31 -20.78
CA TYR A 35 -8.27 -2.67 -21.05
C TYR A 35 -8.46 -4.17 -20.81
N MET A 36 -9.59 -4.52 -20.22
CA MET A 36 -9.97 -5.91 -19.95
C MET A 36 -11.32 -6.22 -20.59
N ASN A 37 -11.41 -7.40 -21.20
CA ASN A 37 -12.69 -8.08 -21.46
C ASN A 37 -12.93 -9.10 -20.33
N GLN A 38 -14.03 -9.82 -20.37
CA GLN A 38 -14.38 -10.83 -19.37
C GLN A 38 -13.30 -11.90 -19.21
N ASP A 39 -12.68 -12.35 -20.30
CA ASP A 39 -11.63 -13.39 -20.25
C ASP A 39 -10.33 -12.86 -19.62
N ALA A 40 -9.95 -11.60 -19.92
CA ALA A 40 -8.81 -10.94 -19.30
C ALA A 40 -8.99 -10.80 -17.78
N TYR A 41 -10.17 -10.36 -17.35
CA TYR A 41 -10.53 -10.27 -15.94
C TYR A 41 -10.45 -11.63 -15.26
N LYS A 42 -11.12 -12.64 -15.80
CA LYS A 42 -11.09 -14.00 -15.26
C LYS A 42 -9.65 -14.54 -15.13
N LYS A 43 -8.86 -14.42 -16.21
CA LYS A 43 -7.46 -14.85 -16.19
C LYS A 43 -6.63 -14.10 -15.16
N THR A 44 -6.88 -12.80 -14.95
CA THR A 44 -6.20 -12.01 -13.90
C THR A 44 -6.51 -12.55 -12.51
N VAL A 45 -7.78 -12.83 -12.21
CA VAL A 45 -8.19 -13.36 -10.90
C VAL A 45 -7.62 -14.76 -10.66
N ASP A 46 -7.71 -15.64 -11.66
CA ASP A 46 -7.27 -17.04 -11.56
C ASP A 46 -5.74 -17.16 -11.42
N SER A 47 -4.98 -16.39 -12.21
CA SER A 47 -3.50 -16.47 -12.22
C SER A 47 -2.83 -15.56 -11.20
N ARG A 48 -3.56 -14.63 -10.60
CA ARG A 48 -3.05 -13.55 -9.74
C ARG A 48 -2.01 -12.65 -10.45
N LYS A 49 -2.00 -12.64 -11.78
CA LYS A 49 -1.15 -11.79 -12.63
C LYS A 49 -2.01 -10.99 -13.58
N VAL A 50 -1.82 -9.67 -13.62
CA VAL A 50 -2.67 -8.79 -14.41
C VAL A 50 -2.56 -9.12 -15.89
N THR A 51 -3.70 -9.42 -16.49
CA THR A 51 -3.87 -9.75 -17.90
C THR A 51 -4.83 -8.74 -18.53
N PHE A 52 -4.47 -8.21 -19.67
CA PHE A 52 -5.27 -7.27 -20.45
C PHE A 52 -5.73 -7.88 -21.76
N PHE A 53 -6.67 -7.22 -22.41
CA PHE A 53 -6.99 -7.46 -23.83
C PHE A 53 -6.28 -6.42 -24.69
N SER A 54 -5.39 -6.90 -25.57
CA SER A 54 -4.71 -6.04 -26.54
C SER A 54 -5.66 -5.63 -27.67
N ARG A 55 -6.04 -4.35 -27.72
CA ARG A 55 -6.92 -3.81 -28.77
C ARG A 55 -6.30 -3.91 -30.17
N THR A 56 -4.98 -3.81 -30.27
CA THR A 56 -4.25 -3.88 -31.54
C THR A 56 -4.02 -5.32 -32.00
N LYS A 57 -3.55 -6.19 -31.10
CA LYS A 57 -3.21 -7.59 -31.42
C LYS A 57 -4.41 -8.52 -31.29
N LYS A 58 -5.57 -8.03 -30.77
CA LYS A 58 -6.83 -8.80 -30.57
C LYS A 58 -6.62 -10.10 -29.79
N ARG A 59 -5.78 -10.07 -28.76
CA ARG A 59 -5.48 -11.23 -27.90
C ARG A 59 -5.35 -10.83 -26.43
N LEU A 60 -5.44 -11.82 -25.56
CA LEU A 60 -5.04 -11.65 -24.16
C LEU A 60 -3.53 -11.43 -24.06
N TRP A 61 -3.15 -10.54 -23.15
CA TRP A 61 -1.76 -10.20 -22.87
C TRP A 61 -1.55 -10.07 -21.36
N THR A 62 -0.75 -10.97 -20.78
CA THR A 62 -0.35 -10.88 -19.38
C THR A 62 0.82 -9.93 -19.25
N LYS A 63 0.69 -8.87 -18.45
CA LYS A 63 1.77 -7.90 -18.25
C LYS A 63 2.98 -8.63 -17.65
N GLY A 64 4.12 -8.46 -18.29
CA GLY A 64 5.37 -9.11 -17.92
C GLY A 64 5.61 -10.48 -18.60
N GLU A 65 4.73 -10.94 -19.52
CA GLU A 65 4.91 -12.24 -20.19
C GLU A 65 6.21 -12.35 -20.99
N GLU A 66 6.76 -11.22 -21.47
CA GLU A 66 8.04 -11.17 -22.20
C GLU A 66 9.20 -10.67 -21.31
N SER A 67 8.95 -9.68 -20.44
CA SER A 67 9.99 -9.00 -19.66
C SER A 67 10.26 -9.60 -18.29
N GLY A 68 9.38 -10.45 -17.78
CA GLY A 68 9.43 -10.92 -16.38
C GLY A 68 8.86 -9.92 -15.36
N ASN A 69 8.61 -8.67 -15.74
CA ASN A 69 8.08 -7.61 -14.87
C ASN A 69 6.56 -7.76 -14.73
N PHE A 70 6.14 -8.77 -13.98
CA PHE A 70 4.74 -9.04 -13.71
C PHE A 70 4.14 -8.01 -12.77
N LEU A 71 2.84 -7.81 -12.88
CA LEU A 71 2.01 -7.09 -11.92
C LEU A 71 1.22 -8.12 -11.13
N ASN A 72 1.64 -8.38 -9.89
CA ASN A 72 0.97 -9.35 -9.01
C ASN A 72 -0.27 -8.71 -8.40
N LEU A 73 -1.42 -9.34 -8.63
CA LEU A 73 -2.70 -8.85 -8.17
C LEU A 73 -2.80 -8.89 -6.64
N VAL A 74 -3.13 -7.74 -6.03
CA VAL A 74 -3.49 -7.61 -4.62
C VAL A 74 -5.01 -7.59 -4.46
N ASP A 75 -5.68 -6.63 -5.13
CA ASP A 75 -7.13 -6.46 -5.06
C ASP A 75 -7.66 -5.82 -6.36
N ILE A 76 -8.97 -5.98 -6.60
CA ILE A 76 -9.68 -5.29 -7.67
C ILE A 76 -10.92 -4.62 -7.06
N LYS A 77 -11.15 -3.37 -7.45
CA LYS A 77 -12.36 -2.63 -7.11
C LYS A 77 -13.08 -2.24 -8.39
N LEU A 78 -14.40 -2.30 -8.33
CA LEU A 78 -15.29 -1.85 -9.39
C LEU A 78 -15.80 -0.46 -9.01
N ASP A 79 -15.93 0.42 -9.97
CA ASP A 79 -16.49 1.75 -9.75
C ASP A 79 -18.01 1.74 -9.54
N CYS A 80 -18.60 2.93 -9.37
CA CYS A 80 -20.00 3.05 -8.97
C CYS A 80 -21.02 2.68 -10.05
N ASP A 81 -20.64 2.72 -11.32
CA ASP A 81 -21.51 2.40 -12.47
C ASP A 81 -21.03 1.15 -13.24
N ASN A 82 -20.14 0.37 -12.62
CA ASN A 82 -19.72 -0.99 -12.98
C ASN A 82 -18.99 -1.12 -14.31
N ASP A 83 -18.33 -0.08 -14.81
CA ASP A 83 -17.65 -0.09 -16.11
C ASP A 83 -16.14 0.21 -16.05
N THR A 84 -15.58 0.47 -14.86
CA THR A 84 -14.15 0.77 -14.67
C THR A 84 -13.57 -0.04 -13.51
N LEU A 85 -12.38 -0.61 -13.71
CA LEU A 85 -11.66 -1.38 -12.70
C LEU A 85 -10.49 -0.58 -12.13
N LEU A 86 -10.39 -0.53 -10.80
CA LEU A 86 -9.15 -0.18 -10.11
C LEU A 86 -8.46 -1.46 -9.68
N VAL A 87 -7.32 -1.76 -10.32
CA VAL A 87 -6.54 -2.97 -10.12
C VAL A 87 -5.32 -2.65 -9.26
N MET A 88 -5.35 -3.07 -8.02
CA MET A 88 -4.26 -2.86 -7.06
C MET A 88 -3.25 -3.99 -7.17
N VAL A 89 -1.96 -3.65 -7.33
CA VAL A 89 -0.91 -4.62 -7.62
C VAL A 89 0.37 -4.40 -6.81
N ASN A 90 1.18 -5.45 -6.68
CA ASN A 90 2.59 -5.36 -6.32
C ASN A 90 3.43 -5.60 -7.61
N PRO A 91 4.06 -4.57 -8.18
CA PRO A 91 4.90 -4.73 -9.37
C PRO A 91 6.20 -5.45 -9.02
N VAL A 92 6.67 -6.34 -9.92
CA VAL A 92 7.96 -7.03 -9.76
C VAL A 92 9.13 -6.17 -10.25
N GLY A 93 8.85 -5.19 -11.11
CA GLY A 93 9.84 -4.27 -11.68
C GLY A 93 9.16 -3.21 -12.54
N PRO A 94 9.91 -2.49 -13.38
CA PRO A 94 9.39 -1.41 -14.20
C PRO A 94 8.13 -1.81 -14.98
N THR A 95 7.09 -0.99 -14.85
CA THR A 95 5.80 -1.28 -15.50
C THR A 95 5.82 -0.89 -16.98
N CYS A 96 6.49 0.20 -17.35
CA CYS A 96 6.54 0.65 -18.73
C CYS A 96 7.51 -0.20 -19.58
N HIS A 97 7.18 -0.41 -20.86
CA HIS A 97 8.06 -1.07 -21.82
C HIS A 97 9.35 -0.26 -22.14
N LYS A 98 9.39 1.03 -21.76
CA LYS A 98 10.57 1.89 -21.86
C LYS A 98 11.51 1.75 -20.66
N GLY A 99 11.20 0.89 -19.68
CA GLY A 99 12.00 0.67 -18.48
C GLY A 99 11.72 1.64 -17.34
N THR A 100 10.69 2.49 -17.43
CA THR A 100 10.25 3.37 -16.34
C THR A 100 9.22 2.67 -15.45
N ASP A 101 9.13 3.04 -14.18
CA ASP A 101 8.23 2.41 -13.22
C ASP A 101 6.76 2.66 -13.55
N THR A 102 6.44 3.82 -14.12
CA THR A 102 5.10 4.15 -14.58
C THR A 102 5.08 4.45 -16.09
N CYS A 103 3.89 4.37 -16.71
CA CYS A 103 3.72 4.75 -18.11
C CYS A 103 3.83 6.27 -18.35
N TRP A 104 3.91 7.05 -17.30
CA TRP A 104 4.10 8.52 -17.35
C TRP A 104 5.57 8.93 -17.16
N GLY A 105 6.49 7.98 -16.97
CA GLY A 105 7.91 8.25 -16.80
C GLY A 105 8.30 8.64 -15.37
N GLU A 106 7.39 8.50 -14.42
CA GLU A 106 7.62 8.79 -13.00
C GLU A 106 8.19 7.57 -12.27
N GLU A 107 8.98 7.82 -11.23
CA GLU A 107 9.44 6.79 -10.32
C GLU A 107 8.30 6.33 -9.39
N ASN A 108 8.27 5.04 -9.05
CA ASN A 108 7.28 4.44 -8.15
C ASN A 108 7.80 4.34 -6.70
N ASN A 109 8.28 5.46 -6.17
CA ASN A 109 8.89 5.53 -4.83
C ASN A 109 8.17 6.52 -3.90
N SER A 110 6.82 6.51 -3.88
CA SER A 110 6.07 7.35 -2.95
C SER A 110 6.27 6.89 -1.50
N SER A 111 7.04 7.64 -0.74
CA SER A 111 7.29 7.39 0.69
C SER A 111 6.01 7.45 1.54
N PHE A 112 5.00 8.25 1.13
CA PHE A 112 3.77 8.41 1.91
C PHE A 112 2.84 7.19 1.87
N GLY A 113 2.87 6.37 0.80
CA GLY A 113 2.13 5.10 0.75
C GLY A 113 2.60 4.12 1.80
N PHE A 114 3.89 4.08 2.07
CA PHE A 114 4.50 3.24 3.11
C PHE A 114 4.01 3.60 4.52
N LEU A 115 3.73 4.86 4.82
CA LEU A 115 3.20 5.23 6.13
C LEU A 115 1.85 4.57 6.43
N SER A 116 0.98 4.44 5.43
CA SER A 116 -0.30 3.72 5.59
C SER A 116 -0.09 2.21 5.79
N GLU A 117 0.90 1.62 5.12
CA GLU A 117 1.29 0.22 5.34
C GLU A 117 1.87 0.02 6.74
N LEU A 118 2.74 0.92 7.18
CA LEU A 118 3.33 0.90 8.52
C LEU A 118 2.24 1.02 9.61
N GLU A 119 1.24 1.87 9.44
CA GLU A 119 0.09 1.94 10.35
C GLU A 119 -0.65 0.60 10.44
N ASN A 120 -0.86 -0.08 9.32
CA ASN A 120 -1.51 -1.40 9.31
C ASN A 120 -0.65 -2.46 10.02
N ILE A 121 0.67 -2.43 9.84
CA ILE A 121 1.61 -3.31 10.56
C ILE A 121 1.52 -3.05 12.08
N ILE A 122 1.55 -1.78 12.49
CA ILE A 122 1.45 -1.38 13.90
C ILE A 122 0.11 -1.83 14.49
N GLN A 123 -1.01 -1.64 13.78
CA GLN A 123 -2.33 -2.07 14.21
C GLN A 123 -2.40 -3.59 14.40
N ASN A 124 -1.86 -4.37 13.46
CA ASN A 124 -1.80 -5.82 13.58
C ASN A 124 -0.97 -6.25 14.82
N ARG A 125 0.16 -5.59 15.09
CA ARG A 125 0.96 -5.86 16.29
C ARG A 125 0.25 -5.49 17.59
N LYS A 126 -0.60 -4.45 17.58
CA LYS A 126 -1.49 -4.11 18.70
C LYS A 126 -2.52 -5.22 18.93
N GLU A 127 -3.19 -5.68 17.90
CA GLU A 127 -4.17 -6.76 17.97
C GLU A 127 -3.55 -8.08 18.47
N GLN A 128 -2.33 -8.39 18.07
CA GLN A 128 -1.54 -9.50 18.63
C GLN A 128 -1.25 -9.30 20.12
N ALA A 129 -0.91 -8.07 20.54
CA ALA A 129 -0.65 -7.76 21.95
C ALA A 129 -1.90 -7.89 22.82
N GLU A 130 -3.09 -7.57 22.24
CA GLU A 130 -4.40 -7.68 22.87
C GLU A 130 -5.00 -9.11 22.80
N GLY A 131 -4.31 -10.06 22.15
CA GLY A 131 -4.79 -11.45 21.99
C GLY A 131 -5.94 -11.62 20.98
N LYS A 132 -6.18 -10.62 20.11
CA LYS A 132 -7.22 -10.67 19.08
C LYS A 132 -6.78 -11.40 17.81
N VAL A 133 -5.48 -11.52 17.61
CA VAL A 133 -4.87 -12.21 16.46
C VAL A 133 -3.86 -13.21 17.00
N GLU A 134 -3.95 -14.46 16.52
CA GLU A 134 -3.03 -15.52 16.89
C GLU A 134 -1.60 -15.23 16.39
N ILE A 135 -0.63 -15.48 17.25
CA ILE A 135 0.78 -15.45 16.90
C ILE A 135 1.20 -16.88 16.60
N PRO A 136 1.76 -17.20 15.42
CA PRO A 136 2.23 -18.55 15.12
C PRO A 136 3.19 -19.06 16.19
N GLU A 137 3.03 -20.33 16.57
CA GLU A 137 3.85 -20.97 17.61
C GLU A 137 5.34 -20.86 17.27
N GLY A 138 6.16 -20.48 18.24
CA GLY A 138 7.61 -20.26 18.04
C GLY A 138 7.99 -18.86 17.55
N THR A 139 7.05 -17.96 17.27
CA THR A 139 7.34 -16.57 16.86
C THR A 139 7.70 -15.73 18.09
N LYS A 140 8.86 -15.05 18.04
CA LYS A 140 9.25 -14.08 19.09
C LYS A 140 8.27 -12.90 19.10
N PRO A 141 7.85 -12.39 20.28
CA PRO A 141 7.07 -11.16 20.37
C PRO A 141 7.79 -10.01 19.66
N SER A 142 7.05 -9.22 18.88
CA SER A 142 7.63 -8.04 18.26
C SER A 142 7.85 -6.94 19.31
N TYR A 143 8.82 -6.05 19.07
CA TYR A 143 9.06 -4.87 19.89
C TYR A 143 7.76 -4.05 20.08
N VAL A 144 7.02 -3.80 19.00
CA VAL A 144 5.76 -3.05 19.01
C VAL A 144 4.71 -3.72 19.90
N SER A 145 4.55 -5.05 19.79
CA SER A 145 3.63 -5.80 20.65
C SER A 145 4.02 -5.72 22.13
N SER A 146 5.32 -5.78 22.42
CA SER A 146 5.84 -5.63 23.79
C SER A 146 5.58 -4.23 24.34
N LEU A 147 5.74 -3.20 23.49
CA LEU A 147 5.50 -1.80 23.84
C LEU A 147 4.02 -1.55 24.16
N PHE A 148 3.08 -2.09 23.37
CA PHE A 148 1.64 -2.02 23.68
C PHE A 148 1.30 -2.69 25.01
N LYS A 149 1.89 -3.87 25.30
CA LYS A 149 1.71 -4.58 26.59
C LYS A 149 2.23 -3.77 27.78
N SER A 150 3.25 -2.95 27.57
CA SER A 150 3.81 -2.08 28.63
C SER A 150 2.92 -0.87 28.96
N GLY A 151 1.89 -0.62 28.16
CA GLY A 151 0.87 0.41 28.38
C GLY A 151 1.25 1.80 27.85
N ILE A 152 0.26 2.70 27.92
CA ILE A 152 0.32 4.02 27.30
C ILE A 152 1.47 4.90 27.83
N ASN A 153 1.79 4.78 29.11
CA ASN A 153 2.88 5.58 29.72
C ASN A 153 4.23 5.27 29.09
N LYS A 154 4.49 3.98 28.82
CA LYS A 154 5.75 3.58 28.18
C LYS A 154 5.81 4.00 26.71
N VAL A 155 4.69 3.92 26.00
CA VAL A 155 4.58 4.41 24.63
C VAL A 155 4.84 5.93 24.57
N ALA A 156 4.19 6.70 25.45
CA ALA A 156 4.37 8.15 25.52
C ALA A 156 5.80 8.55 25.93
N GLN A 157 6.41 7.79 26.86
CA GLN A 157 7.81 7.99 27.26
C GLN A 157 8.74 7.86 26.04
N LYS A 158 8.55 6.83 25.19
CA LYS A 158 9.37 6.65 23.98
C LYS A 158 9.26 7.83 23.02
N VAL A 159 8.06 8.34 22.76
CA VAL A 159 7.90 9.56 21.92
C VAL A 159 8.68 10.73 22.51
N GLY A 160 8.69 10.90 23.84
CA GLY A 160 9.45 11.97 24.50
C GLY A 160 10.98 11.78 24.37
N GLU A 161 11.47 10.55 24.52
CA GLU A 161 12.89 10.20 24.35
C GLU A 161 13.35 10.56 22.91
N GLU A 162 12.67 10.03 21.88
CA GLU A 162 13.02 10.26 20.49
C GLU A 162 12.89 11.76 20.09
N ALA A 163 11.92 12.48 20.65
CA ALA A 163 11.80 13.92 20.40
C ALA A 163 13.02 14.71 20.95
N VAL A 164 13.57 14.30 22.07
CA VAL A 164 14.78 14.91 22.63
C VAL A 164 16.01 14.56 21.77
N GLU A 165 16.13 13.33 21.31
CA GLU A 165 17.21 12.88 20.44
C GLU A 165 17.20 13.64 19.11
N VAL A 166 16.05 13.80 18.46
CA VAL A 166 15.90 14.67 17.27
C VAL A 166 16.39 16.11 17.54
N VAL A 167 16.06 16.69 18.70
CA VAL A 167 16.49 18.06 19.03
C VAL A 167 18.01 18.14 19.24
N ILE A 168 18.63 17.10 19.77
CA ILE A 168 20.07 17.02 19.95
C ILE A 168 20.75 16.94 18.58
N GLU A 169 20.36 15.97 17.75
CA GLU A 169 20.95 15.73 16.44
C GLU A 169 20.69 16.89 15.44
N ALA A 170 19.60 17.65 15.62
CA ALA A 170 19.35 18.85 14.81
C ALA A 170 20.38 19.97 14.97
N LYS A 171 21.25 19.90 15.99
CA LYS A 171 22.31 20.88 16.24
C LYS A 171 23.69 20.42 15.76
N ASP A 172 23.81 19.14 15.44
CA ASP A 172 25.04 18.53 14.99
C ASP A 172 25.06 18.41 13.46
N ASP A 173 26.25 18.29 12.87
CA ASP A 173 26.44 18.19 11.41
C ASP A 173 26.30 16.73 10.89
N ASN A 174 25.55 15.87 11.59
CA ASN A 174 25.36 14.48 11.22
C ASN A 174 23.92 14.25 10.67
N ASP A 175 23.76 14.55 9.38
CA ASP A 175 22.48 14.38 8.69
C ASP A 175 21.90 12.95 8.81
N GLN A 176 22.72 11.93 8.93
CA GLN A 176 22.24 10.55 9.00
C GLN A 176 21.62 10.27 10.36
N LEU A 177 22.28 10.63 11.46
CA LEU A 177 21.70 10.50 12.80
C LEU A 177 20.41 11.30 12.95
N PHE A 178 20.39 12.54 12.46
CA PHE A 178 19.15 13.33 12.47
C PHE A 178 17.99 12.65 11.75
N LYS A 179 18.26 12.00 10.60
CA LYS A 179 17.21 11.23 9.86
C LYS A 179 16.78 9.98 10.62
N ASP A 180 17.71 9.27 11.25
CA ASP A 180 17.44 8.05 12.00
C ASP A 180 16.55 8.36 13.21
N GLU A 181 16.90 9.37 14.02
CA GLU A 181 16.10 9.78 15.17
C GLU A 181 14.73 10.38 14.75
N SER A 182 14.70 11.11 13.64
CA SER A 182 13.43 11.62 13.09
C SER A 182 12.50 10.48 12.61
N ALA A 183 13.06 9.40 12.08
CA ALA A 183 12.29 8.22 11.71
C ALA A 183 11.77 7.47 12.95
N ASP A 184 12.60 7.35 13.99
CA ASP A 184 12.21 6.73 15.26
C ASP A 184 11.14 7.54 15.99
N LEU A 185 11.23 8.86 16.00
CA LEU A 185 10.18 9.74 16.50
C LEU A 185 8.85 9.53 15.76
N LEU A 186 8.87 9.52 14.41
CA LEU A 186 7.68 9.29 13.61
C LEU A 186 7.09 7.91 13.86
N PHE A 187 7.92 6.89 13.96
CA PHE A 187 7.50 5.52 14.24
C PHE A 187 6.81 5.40 15.60
N HIS A 188 7.43 5.91 16.67
CA HIS A 188 6.84 5.89 18.01
C HIS A 188 5.59 6.78 18.12
N TYR A 189 5.54 7.87 17.35
CA TYR A 189 4.34 8.69 17.27
C TYR A 189 3.16 7.94 16.62
N LEU A 190 3.39 7.17 15.54
CA LEU A 190 2.36 6.31 14.95
C LEU A 190 1.87 5.24 15.95
N ILE A 191 2.78 4.65 16.73
CA ILE A 191 2.39 3.70 17.80
C ILE A 191 1.52 4.40 18.86
N LEU A 192 1.87 5.63 19.27
CA LEU A 192 1.10 6.40 20.23
C LEU A 192 -0.30 6.74 19.69
N LEU A 193 -0.42 7.13 18.43
CA LEU A 193 -1.72 7.36 17.79
C LEU A 193 -2.59 6.11 17.84
N GLN A 194 -2.04 4.96 17.43
CA GLN A 194 -2.75 3.68 17.49
C GLN A 194 -3.13 3.29 18.92
N ALA A 195 -2.26 3.54 19.91
CA ALA A 195 -2.57 3.31 21.32
C ALA A 195 -3.77 4.13 21.80
N LYS A 196 -3.93 5.36 21.29
CA LYS A 196 -5.04 6.28 21.55
C LYS A 196 -6.28 6.04 20.68
N GLY A 197 -6.21 5.12 19.70
CA GLY A 197 -7.30 4.83 18.76
C GLY A 197 -7.40 5.81 17.58
N PHE A 198 -6.36 6.57 17.30
CA PHE A 198 -6.28 7.50 16.18
C PHE A 198 -5.36 6.97 15.07
N LYS A 199 -5.54 7.54 13.87
CA LYS A 199 -4.69 7.35 12.70
C LYS A 199 -3.95 8.64 12.34
N LEU A 200 -2.88 8.52 11.56
CA LEU A 200 -2.17 9.69 11.02
C LEU A 200 -3.12 10.61 10.23
N GLN A 201 -4.11 10.03 9.53
CA GLN A 201 -5.12 10.79 8.80
C GLN A 201 -5.92 11.75 9.70
N ASP A 202 -6.17 11.40 10.96
CA ASP A 202 -6.88 12.26 11.89
C ASP A 202 -6.05 13.52 12.21
N ILE A 203 -4.74 13.34 12.34
CA ILE A 203 -3.80 14.47 12.55
C ILE A 203 -3.70 15.33 11.28
N VAL A 204 -3.64 14.70 10.10
CA VAL A 204 -3.67 15.42 8.82
C VAL A 204 -4.95 16.25 8.67
N ASN A 205 -6.10 15.72 9.09
CA ASN A 205 -7.38 16.45 9.06
C ASN A 205 -7.36 17.68 9.98
N VAL A 206 -6.76 17.56 11.16
CA VAL A 206 -6.56 18.72 12.06
C VAL A 206 -5.65 19.77 11.42
N LEU A 207 -4.55 19.34 10.79
CA LEU A 207 -3.66 20.28 10.08
C LEU A 207 -4.39 20.98 8.93
N LYS A 208 -5.16 20.26 8.12
CA LYS A 208 -5.97 20.84 7.04
C LYS A 208 -7.00 21.85 7.53
N SER A 209 -7.57 21.65 8.73
CA SER A 209 -8.55 22.59 9.30
C SER A 209 -7.92 23.91 9.80
N ARG A 210 -6.58 23.96 9.90
CA ARG A 210 -5.83 25.13 10.39
C ARG A 210 -5.21 25.96 9.27
N HIS A 211 -5.23 25.46 8.04
CA HIS A 211 -4.65 26.05 6.83
C HIS A 211 -5.65 26.06 5.67
#